data_f4562aadb659ef44297e77d83446b541
#
_entry.id   f4562aadb659ef44297e77d83446b541
#
_cell.length_a   1.000
_cell.length_b   1.000
_cell.length_c   1.000
_cell.angle_alpha   90.00
_cell.angle_beta   90.00
_cell.angle_gamma   90.00
#
_symmetry.space_group_name_H-M   'P 1'
#
loop_
_entity.id
_entity.type
_entity.pdbx_description
1 polymer ?
#
loop_
_entity_poly.entity_id
_entity_poly.type
_entity_poly.pdbx_seq_one_letter_code
_entity_poly.pdbx_strand_id
1 'polypeptide(L)' 'MEIGQKVQVCRLRDRVSGDIVNKLGKVGIVKDFKMTDGSGVGVIVKFDDNTATWFFEDELKPVS' A
#
# COMPACT_ATOMS: atom_id res chain seq x y z
N MET A 1 7.33 9.02 -0.04
CA MET A 1 6.42 8.57 -1.11
C MET A 1 5.57 9.73 -1.56
N GLU A 2 5.24 9.76 -2.83
CA GLU A 2 4.48 10.84 -3.42
C GLU A 2 3.25 10.28 -4.12
N ILE A 3 2.20 11.10 -4.20
CA ILE A 3 1.00 10.75 -4.95
C ILE A 3 1.37 10.58 -6.42
N GLY A 4 0.90 9.50 -7.04
CA GLY A 4 1.23 9.16 -8.41
C GLY A 4 2.44 8.27 -8.56
N GLN A 5 3.16 8.03 -7.48
CA GLN A 5 4.34 7.17 -7.51
C GLN A 5 3.94 5.69 -7.61
N LYS A 6 4.70 4.94 -8.42
CA LYS A 6 4.52 3.49 -8.52
C LYS A 6 5.22 2.82 -7.34
N VAL A 7 4.51 1.94 -6.65
CA VAL A 7 5.03 1.24 -5.48
C VAL A 7 4.64 -0.22 -5.55
N GLN A 8 5.42 -1.06 -4.87
CA GLN A 8 5.14 -2.49 -4.77
C GLN A 8 4.94 -2.87 -3.31
N VAL A 9 3.96 -3.73 -3.04
CA VAL A 9 3.74 -4.27 -1.71
C VAL A 9 4.83 -5.30 -1.45
N CYS A 10 5.80 -4.96 -0.59
CA CYS A 10 6.97 -5.80 -0.38
C CYS A 10 6.90 -6.62 0.90
N ARG A 11 6.04 -6.22 1.85
CA ARG A 11 5.83 -6.99 3.08
C ARG A 11 4.52 -6.55 3.72
N LEU A 12 4.02 -7.36 4.62
CA LEU A 12 2.84 -7.03 5.40
C LEU A 12 3.19 -7.17 6.88
N ARG A 13 2.72 -6.23 7.69
CA ARG A 13 2.94 -6.30 9.13
C ARG A 13 2.07 -7.41 9.71
N ASP A 14 1.18 -7.10 10.62
CA ASP A 14 0.34 -8.10 11.31
C ASP A 14 -0.98 -8.37 10.58
N ARG A 15 -0.98 -8.19 9.28
CA ARG A 15 -2.20 -8.34 8.49
C ARG A 15 -2.28 -9.73 7.90
N VAL A 16 -3.39 -10.41 8.18
CA VAL A 16 -3.60 -11.78 7.71
C VAL A 16 -4.89 -11.93 6.91
N SER A 17 -5.52 -10.82 6.56
CA SER A 17 -6.70 -10.85 5.71
C SER A 17 -6.34 -11.37 4.32
N GLY A 18 -7.15 -12.28 3.78
CA GLY A 18 -6.91 -12.84 2.45
C GLY A 18 -6.80 -11.79 1.37
N ASP A 19 -7.62 -10.75 1.44
CA ASP A 19 -7.60 -9.67 0.45
C ASP A 19 -6.28 -8.91 0.48
N ILE A 20 -5.75 -8.67 1.67
CA ILE A 20 -4.48 -7.97 1.85
C ILE A 20 -3.31 -8.86 1.42
N VAL A 21 -3.33 -10.12 1.84
CA VAL A 21 -2.27 -11.07 1.50
C VAL A 21 -2.15 -11.25 -0.02
N ASN A 22 -3.27 -11.23 -0.72
CA ASN A 22 -3.27 -11.36 -2.17
C ASN A 22 -2.60 -10.18 -2.88
N LYS A 23 -2.42 -9.06 -2.18
CA LYS A 23 -1.75 -7.89 -2.76
C LYS A 23 -0.23 -7.95 -2.62
N LEU A 24 0.29 -8.88 -1.83
CA LEU A 24 1.73 -9.00 -1.63
C LEU A 24 2.41 -9.25 -2.97
N GLY A 25 3.41 -8.44 -3.29
CA GLY A 25 4.11 -8.50 -4.57
C GLY A 25 3.46 -7.71 -5.69
N LYS A 26 2.25 -7.22 -5.48
CA LYS A 26 1.55 -6.42 -6.49
C LYS A 26 2.09 -5.00 -6.57
N VAL A 27 1.99 -4.42 -7.74
CA VAL A 27 2.41 -3.04 -7.99
C VAL A 27 1.17 -2.17 -8.18
N GLY A 28 1.17 -1.01 -7.58
CA GLY A 28 0.08 -0.06 -7.74
C GLY A 28 0.59 1.38 -7.71
N ILE A 29 -0.34 2.32 -7.73
CA ILE A 29 -0.03 3.75 -7.76
C ILE A 29 -0.55 4.40 -6.48
N VAL A 30 0.28 5.21 -5.85
CA VAL A 30 -0.11 5.96 -4.66
C VAL A 30 -1.19 6.97 -5.05
N LYS A 31 -2.34 6.87 -4.38
CA LYS A 31 -3.47 7.75 -4.64
C LYS A 31 -3.60 8.85 -3.60
N ASP A 32 -3.31 8.52 -2.35
CA ASP A 32 -3.53 9.46 -1.25
C ASP A 32 -2.83 8.91 0.00
N PHE A 33 -2.89 9.68 1.06
CA PHE A 33 -2.37 9.29 2.36
C PHE A 33 -3.47 9.37 3.39
N LYS A 34 -3.34 8.57 4.46
CA LYS A 34 -4.29 8.65 5.56
C LYS A 34 -3.52 8.56 6.88
N MET A 35 -3.99 9.32 7.84
CA MET A 35 -3.42 9.26 9.20
C MET A 35 -3.99 8.04 9.92
N THR A 36 -3.12 7.24 10.50
CA THR A 36 -3.53 6.08 11.28
C THR A 36 -3.39 6.40 12.77
N ASP A 37 -4.20 5.77 13.59
CA ASP A 37 -4.18 6.01 15.02
C ASP A 37 -2.86 5.53 15.62
N GLY A 38 -1.99 6.49 15.95
CA GLY A 38 -0.80 6.25 16.75
C GLY A 38 0.37 5.57 16.07
N SER A 39 0.24 5.08 14.85
CA SER A 39 1.27 4.25 14.23
C SER A 39 1.92 4.83 12.99
N GLY A 40 1.59 6.06 12.63
CA GLY A 40 2.20 6.67 11.47
C GLY A 40 1.22 6.89 10.33
N VAL A 41 1.74 6.92 9.11
CA VAL A 41 0.97 7.31 7.94
C VAL A 41 0.60 6.08 7.10
N GLY A 42 -0.66 5.98 6.75
CA GLY A 42 -1.13 5.00 5.78
C GLY A 42 -1.05 5.56 4.37
N VAL A 43 -0.75 4.71 3.43
CA VAL A 43 -0.65 5.07 2.00
C VAL A 43 -1.75 4.33 1.27
N ILE A 44 -2.60 5.07 0.56
CA ILE A 44 -3.68 4.47 -0.23
C ILE A 44 -3.14 4.19 -1.62
N VAL A 45 -3.16 2.92 -2.01
CA VAL A 45 -2.60 2.45 -3.27
C VAL A 45 -3.72 1.86 -4.12
N LYS A 46 -3.78 2.30 -5.37
CA LYS A 46 -4.74 1.77 -6.34
C LYS A 46 -4.03 0.79 -7.26
N PHE A 47 -4.63 -0.36 -7.45
CA PHE A 47 -4.09 -1.44 -8.29
C PHE A 47 -4.80 -1.52 -9.65
N ASP A 48 -4.25 -2.32 -10.55
CA ASP A 48 -4.75 -2.45 -11.92
C ASP A 48 -6.19 -2.95 -12.01
N ASP A 49 -6.63 -3.70 -11.01
CA ASP A 49 -7.98 -4.24 -10.98
C ASP A 49 -9.01 -3.26 -10.41
N ASN A 50 -8.65 -1.99 -10.32
CA ASN A 50 -9.49 -0.91 -9.78
C ASN A 50 -9.78 -1.02 -8.29
N THR A 51 -9.07 -1.87 -7.57
CA THR A 51 -9.17 -1.89 -6.12
C THR A 51 -8.20 -0.90 -5.50
N ALA A 52 -8.58 -0.34 -4.37
CA ALA A 52 -7.72 0.55 -3.61
C ALA A 52 -7.66 0.05 -2.17
N THR A 53 -6.46 -0.02 -1.62
CA THR A 53 -6.24 -0.52 -0.27
C THR A 53 -5.16 0.33 0.37
N TRP A 54 -5.24 0.51 1.67
CA TRP A 54 -4.20 1.26 2.36
C TRP A 54 -3.15 0.31 2.96
N PHE A 55 -1.91 0.80 2.99
CA PHE A 55 -0.78 0.07 3.56
C PHE A 55 0.01 1.02 4.45
N PHE A 56 0.79 0.47 5.37
CA PHE A 56 1.79 1.27 6.06
C PHE A 56 2.93 1.57 5.09
N GLU A 57 3.60 2.70 5.31
CA GLU A 57 4.66 3.13 4.42
C GLU A 57 5.76 2.09 4.28
N ASP A 58 6.11 1.42 5.37
CA ASP A 58 7.16 0.41 5.35
C ASP A 58 6.74 -0.93 4.73
N GLU A 59 5.46 -1.07 4.39
CA GLU A 59 4.99 -2.24 3.65
C GLU A 59 5.19 -2.09 2.14
N LEU A 60 5.56 -0.90 1.69
CA LEU A 60 5.70 -0.56 0.29
C LEU A 60 7.13 -0.18 -0.03
N LYS A 61 7.51 -0.35 -1.29
CA LYS A 61 8.79 0.17 -1.78
C LYS A 61 8.57 0.84 -3.13
N PRO A 62 9.32 1.91 -3.42
CA PRO A 62 9.23 2.56 -4.74
C PRO A 62 9.66 1.61 -5.85
N VAL A 63 8.98 1.70 -6.97
CA VAL A 63 9.33 0.96 -8.19
C VAL A 63 9.51 1.99 -9.29
N SER A 64 10.67 2.01 -9.86
CA SER A 64 10.95 2.97 -10.93
C SER A 64 10.52 2.44 -12.29
#